data_1223e6f70e347aba0464c2dc49354f09
#
_entry.id   1223e6f70e347aba0464c2dc49354f09
#
_cell.length_a   1.000
_cell.length_b   1.000
_cell.length_c   1.000
_cell.angle_alpha   90.00
_cell.angle_beta   90.00
_cell.angle_gamma   90.00
#
_symmetry.space_group_name_H-M   'P 1'
#
loop_
_entity.id
_entity.type
_entity.pdbx_description
1 polymer ?
#
loop_
_entity_poly.entity_id
_entity_poly.type
_entity_poly.pdbx_seq_one_letter_code
_entity_poly.pdbx_strand_id
1 'polypeptide(L)'
;MSLSEPLPRYARLPPRFDAAALGALLDCLPAEAWARHFNTGHYQGEWRGVALIAPAEALTPLAPPGRLDTVVATPWLARFPAWRAVLARIEAPIRSARLLALGAGARILEHRDPDLGAPDGDVRLHVPLRTHPQVEFVLDGEAVPMAEGECWMLDLSRPHRVDNDSDRERVHLVVDVARCDWLSDAIAAGLSDTPAARPSRAARELAQLRRLIHADRALTARLAALEQADAFIDAVLPLAAGHGLRLNADDLRAAMRQGRRDWNEQWRA
;
A
#
# COMPACT_ATOMS: atom_id res chain seq x y z
N MET A 1 8.97 -7.03 21.83
CA MET A 1 9.55 -5.74 21.36
C MET A 1 9.06 -4.62 22.27
N SER A 2 9.92 -3.64 22.62
CA SER A 2 9.45 -2.45 23.33
C SER A 2 8.55 -1.61 22.43
N LEU A 3 7.54 -0.93 23.01
CA LEU A 3 6.63 -0.04 22.28
C LEU A 3 7.34 1.11 21.55
N SER A 4 8.58 1.40 21.93
CA SER A 4 9.44 2.46 21.35
C SER A 4 10.41 1.96 20.28
N GLU A 5 10.49 0.65 20.03
CA GLU A 5 11.37 0.12 18.99
C GLU A 5 10.87 0.44 17.58
N PRO A 6 11.80 0.67 16.62
CA PRO A 6 11.43 0.84 15.22
C PRO A 6 10.64 -0.37 14.71
N LEU A 7 9.59 -0.12 13.93
CA LEU A 7 8.84 -1.18 13.28
C LEU A 7 9.72 -1.88 12.23
N PRO A 8 9.59 -3.20 12.04
CA PRO A 8 10.10 -3.84 10.84
C PRO A 8 9.41 -3.26 9.60
N ARG A 9 10.05 -3.36 8.46
CA ARG A 9 9.50 -2.86 7.20
C ARG A 9 8.08 -3.39 6.92
N TYR A 10 7.88 -4.68 7.19
CA TYR A 10 6.58 -5.35 7.16
C TYR A 10 6.64 -6.65 7.97
N ALA A 11 5.48 -7.13 8.38
CA ALA A 11 5.32 -8.45 9.02
C ALA A 11 3.95 -9.04 8.70
N ARG A 12 3.92 -10.35 8.45
CA ARG A 12 2.68 -11.10 8.36
C ARG A 12 2.28 -11.58 9.76
N LEU A 13 1.24 -10.97 10.30
CA LEU A 13 0.76 -11.25 11.66
C LEU A 13 0.03 -12.61 11.76
N PRO A 14 -0.04 -13.22 12.96
CA PRO A 14 -0.71 -14.51 13.16
C PRO A 14 -2.20 -14.56 12.83
N PRO A 15 -3.03 -13.50 13.04
CA PRO A 15 -4.45 -13.56 12.70
C PRO A 15 -4.68 -13.95 11.25
N ARG A 16 -5.61 -14.90 11.04
CA ARG A 16 -6.06 -15.37 9.72
C ARG A 16 -7.56 -15.23 9.63
N PHE A 17 -8.06 -14.88 8.46
CA PHE A 17 -9.47 -14.67 8.19
C PHE A 17 -9.92 -15.60 7.07
N ASP A 18 -11.15 -16.05 7.15
CA ASP A 18 -11.78 -16.78 6.04
C ASP A 18 -12.10 -15.80 4.90
N ALA A 19 -11.33 -15.87 3.81
CA ALA A 19 -11.48 -14.98 2.67
C ALA A 19 -12.85 -15.12 1.99
N ALA A 20 -13.43 -16.32 1.94
CA ALA A 20 -14.75 -16.54 1.36
C ALA A 20 -15.83 -15.89 2.22
N ALA A 21 -15.77 -16.04 3.54
CA ALA A 21 -16.70 -15.37 4.48
C ALA A 21 -16.57 -13.85 4.39
N LEU A 22 -15.35 -13.31 4.31
CA LEU A 22 -15.12 -11.87 4.14
C LEU A 22 -15.64 -11.36 2.78
N GLY A 23 -15.46 -12.14 1.70
CA GLY A 23 -16.03 -11.84 0.39
C GLY A 23 -17.56 -11.76 0.43
N ALA A 24 -18.22 -12.70 1.10
CA ALA A 24 -19.68 -12.68 1.28
C ALA A 24 -20.16 -11.45 2.09
N LEU A 25 -19.40 -11.03 3.12
CA LEU A 25 -19.71 -9.80 3.86
C LEU A 25 -19.58 -8.54 3.00
N LEU A 26 -18.57 -8.50 2.11
CA LEU A 26 -18.42 -7.39 1.15
C LEU A 26 -19.63 -7.31 0.20
N ASP A 27 -20.10 -8.45 -0.30
CA ASP A 27 -21.23 -8.50 -1.23
C ASP A 27 -22.57 -8.08 -0.62
N CYS A 28 -22.67 -8.08 0.71
CA CYS A 28 -23.82 -7.55 1.43
C CYS A 28 -23.84 -6.01 1.51
N LEU A 29 -22.73 -5.33 1.23
CA LEU A 29 -22.67 -3.87 1.33
C LEU A 29 -23.32 -3.23 0.10
N PRO A 30 -24.28 -2.32 0.29
CA PRO A 30 -24.93 -1.66 -0.83
C PRO A 30 -24.03 -0.60 -1.47
N ALA A 31 -24.31 -0.24 -2.71
CA ALA A 31 -23.49 0.70 -3.48
C ALA A 31 -23.33 2.07 -2.77
N GLU A 32 -24.37 2.54 -2.09
CA GLU A 32 -24.36 3.81 -1.34
C GLU A 32 -23.41 3.83 -0.12
N ALA A 33 -22.93 2.66 0.33
CA ALA A 33 -21.93 2.58 1.38
C ALA A 33 -20.54 3.06 0.90
N TRP A 34 -20.28 2.96 -0.37
CA TRP A 34 -18.98 3.23 -0.97
C TRP A 34 -18.83 4.70 -1.37
N ALA A 35 -18.02 5.43 -0.63
CA ALA A 35 -17.68 6.81 -0.94
C ALA A 35 -16.36 6.88 -1.73
N ARG A 36 -16.27 7.81 -2.69
CA ARG A 36 -15.02 8.09 -3.39
C ARG A 36 -13.96 8.57 -2.40
N HIS A 37 -12.72 8.10 -2.56
CA HIS A 37 -11.62 8.53 -1.70
C HIS A 37 -11.33 10.02 -1.89
N PHE A 38 -11.14 10.75 -0.77
CA PHE A 38 -11.04 12.22 -0.76
C PHE A 38 -9.75 12.74 -1.40
N ASN A 39 -8.65 11.96 -1.31
CA ASN A 39 -7.31 12.39 -1.76
C ASN A 39 -7.11 12.13 -3.26
N THR A 40 -7.83 12.87 -4.10
CA THR A 40 -7.88 12.67 -5.56
C THR A 40 -6.56 12.93 -6.29
N GLY A 41 -5.62 13.65 -5.69
CA GLY A 41 -4.28 13.89 -6.25
C GLY A 41 -3.30 12.71 -6.12
N HIS A 42 -3.65 11.69 -5.32
CA HIS A 42 -2.75 10.58 -4.99
C HIS A 42 -3.11 9.26 -5.66
N TYR A 43 -4.08 9.26 -6.59
CA TYR A 43 -4.42 8.05 -7.32
C TYR A 43 -4.91 8.34 -8.74
N GLN A 44 -4.87 7.31 -9.57
CA GLN A 44 -5.41 7.29 -10.93
C GLN A 44 -6.44 6.17 -11.02
N GLY A 45 -7.54 6.41 -11.74
CA GLY A 45 -8.65 5.46 -11.84
C GLY A 45 -9.65 5.60 -10.68
N GLU A 46 -10.19 4.49 -10.19
CA GLU A 46 -11.20 4.47 -9.13
C GLU A 46 -10.60 4.01 -7.80
N TRP A 47 -10.78 4.83 -6.76
CA TRP A 47 -10.47 4.49 -5.38
C TRP A 47 -11.63 4.93 -4.49
N ARG A 48 -12.24 3.99 -3.79
CA ARG A 48 -13.42 4.20 -2.94
C ARG A 48 -13.31 3.42 -1.65
N GLY A 49 -14.13 3.76 -0.67
CA GLY A 49 -14.10 3.07 0.61
C GLY A 49 -15.39 3.15 1.40
N VAL A 50 -15.48 2.26 2.40
CA VAL A 50 -16.53 2.25 3.44
C VAL A 50 -15.83 2.39 4.77
N ALA A 51 -16.17 3.41 5.54
CA ALA A 51 -15.68 3.55 6.91
C ALA A 51 -16.53 2.70 7.86
N LEU A 52 -15.88 1.85 8.65
CA LEU A 52 -16.49 1.06 9.72
C LEU A 52 -16.28 1.72 11.09
N ILE A 53 -15.06 2.24 11.34
CA ILE A 53 -14.70 3.06 12.50
C ILE A 53 -13.99 4.29 11.95
N ALA A 54 -14.41 5.47 12.40
CA ALA A 54 -13.91 6.76 11.92
C ALA A 54 -13.84 7.79 13.06
N PRO A 55 -13.09 8.91 12.90
CA PRO A 55 -13.16 10.02 13.84
C PRO A 55 -14.60 10.59 13.94
N ALA A 56 -15.03 10.93 15.14
CA ALA A 56 -16.39 11.40 15.41
C ALA A 56 -16.73 12.68 14.65
N GLU A 57 -15.76 13.56 14.45
CA GLU A 57 -15.94 14.90 13.84
C GLU A 57 -15.23 15.03 12.47
N ALA A 58 -14.92 13.92 11.80
CA ALA A 58 -14.24 13.96 10.52
C ALA A 58 -15.10 14.57 9.41
N LEU A 59 -14.53 15.50 8.61
CA LEU A 59 -15.18 16.05 7.41
C LEU A 59 -15.45 14.96 6.35
N THR A 60 -14.62 13.91 6.36
CA THR A 60 -14.81 12.71 5.55
C THR A 60 -14.54 11.46 6.39
N PRO A 61 -15.47 10.47 6.39
CA PRO A 61 -15.30 9.26 7.18
C PRO A 61 -14.07 8.41 6.78
N LEU A 62 -13.51 8.64 5.59
CA LEU A 62 -12.32 7.93 5.10
C LEU A 62 -11.01 8.56 5.53
N ALA A 63 -11.02 9.76 6.16
CA ALA A 63 -9.82 10.38 6.68
C ALA A 63 -9.23 9.55 7.84
N PRO A 64 -7.89 9.47 7.95
CA PRO A 64 -7.27 8.91 9.14
C PRO A 64 -7.58 9.79 10.37
N PRO A 65 -7.65 9.21 11.58
CA PRO A 65 -7.82 9.98 12.80
C PRO A 65 -6.56 10.80 13.11
N GLY A 66 -6.76 12.00 13.62
CA GLY A 66 -5.72 12.70 14.36
C GLY A 66 -5.42 11.97 15.68
N ARG A 67 -4.25 12.23 16.26
CA ARG A 67 -3.75 11.53 17.45
C ARG A 67 -4.72 11.58 18.65
N LEU A 68 -5.40 12.71 18.85
CA LEU A 68 -6.31 12.95 19.98
C LEU A 68 -7.78 12.76 19.64
N ASP A 69 -8.09 12.38 18.40
CA ASP A 69 -9.48 12.24 17.98
C ASP A 69 -10.19 11.10 18.71
N THR A 70 -11.40 11.38 19.13
CA THR A 70 -12.34 10.33 19.54
C THR A 70 -12.83 9.60 18.31
N VAL A 71 -12.83 8.27 18.34
CA VAL A 71 -13.28 7.44 17.22
C VAL A 71 -14.58 6.72 17.57
N VAL A 72 -15.45 6.56 16.60
CA VAL A 72 -16.78 5.96 16.77
C VAL A 72 -17.08 4.93 15.69
N ALA A 73 -17.94 3.97 16.03
CA ALA A 73 -18.52 3.07 15.03
C ALA A 73 -19.45 3.88 14.10
N THR A 74 -19.28 3.70 12.80
CA THR A 74 -20.12 4.36 11.80
C THR A 74 -21.50 3.67 11.69
N PRO A 75 -22.48 4.32 11.04
CA PRO A 75 -23.77 3.67 10.74
C PRO A 75 -23.60 2.36 9.93
N TRP A 76 -22.56 2.24 9.10
CA TRP A 76 -22.28 1.02 8.34
C TRP A 76 -21.86 -0.14 9.22
N LEU A 77 -21.00 0.08 10.22
CA LEU A 77 -20.68 -0.96 11.20
C LEU A 77 -21.90 -1.33 12.07
N ALA A 78 -22.77 -0.39 12.35
CA ALA A 78 -24.03 -0.67 13.08
C ALA A 78 -24.99 -1.51 12.23
N ARG A 79 -25.15 -1.18 10.95
CA ARG A 79 -26.02 -1.88 9.99
C ARG A 79 -25.50 -3.28 9.62
N PHE A 80 -24.17 -3.48 9.59
CA PHE A 80 -23.52 -4.74 9.23
C PHE A 80 -22.66 -5.25 10.39
N PRO A 81 -23.28 -5.74 11.49
CA PRO A 81 -22.56 -6.06 12.73
C PRO A 81 -21.60 -7.23 12.61
N ALA A 82 -21.68 -8.05 11.56
CA ALA A 82 -20.72 -9.13 11.31
C ALA A 82 -19.27 -8.64 11.19
N TRP A 83 -19.05 -7.41 10.72
CA TRP A 83 -17.72 -6.79 10.71
C TRP A 83 -17.15 -6.57 12.11
N ARG A 84 -17.97 -6.50 13.16
CA ARG A 84 -17.49 -6.44 14.56
C ARG A 84 -16.71 -7.68 14.95
N ALA A 85 -17.19 -8.86 14.53
CA ALA A 85 -16.49 -10.13 14.81
C ALA A 85 -15.15 -10.20 14.06
N VAL A 86 -15.06 -9.64 12.86
CA VAL A 86 -13.82 -9.53 12.11
C VAL A 86 -12.82 -8.62 12.84
N LEU A 87 -13.27 -7.42 13.23
CA LEU A 87 -12.44 -6.42 13.93
C LEU A 87 -12.01 -6.90 15.32
N ALA A 88 -12.83 -7.68 16.03
CA ALA A 88 -12.52 -8.23 17.35
C ALA A 88 -11.33 -9.22 17.35
N ARG A 89 -10.90 -9.70 16.19
CA ARG A 89 -9.69 -10.52 16.07
C ARG A 89 -8.39 -9.71 16.08
N ILE A 90 -8.50 -8.40 16.02
CA ILE A 90 -7.39 -7.45 16.17
C ILE A 90 -7.47 -6.92 17.59
N GLU A 91 -6.65 -7.48 18.49
CA GLU A 91 -6.69 -7.19 19.93
C GLU A 91 -5.88 -5.93 20.28
N ALA A 92 -5.83 -4.97 19.36
CA ALA A 92 -5.22 -3.66 19.57
C ALA A 92 -6.30 -2.57 19.59
N PRO A 93 -6.08 -1.44 20.27
CA PRO A 93 -7.00 -0.32 20.23
C PRO A 93 -7.15 0.22 18.80
N ILE A 94 -8.33 0.03 18.20
CA ILE A 94 -8.61 0.45 16.83
C ILE A 94 -8.84 1.95 16.80
N ARG A 95 -8.10 2.65 15.93
CA ARG A 95 -8.18 4.08 15.69
C ARG A 95 -9.00 4.40 14.44
N SER A 96 -8.94 3.56 13.41
CA SER A 96 -9.84 3.58 12.27
C SER A 96 -9.97 2.19 11.66
N ALA A 97 -11.10 1.94 10.98
CA ALA A 97 -11.28 0.72 10.19
C ALA A 97 -12.04 1.06 8.92
N ARG A 98 -11.47 0.73 7.77
CA ARG A 98 -12.00 1.07 6.45
C ARG A 98 -11.88 -0.11 5.50
N LEU A 99 -12.91 -0.32 4.70
CA LEU A 99 -12.82 -1.15 3.51
C LEU A 99 -12.39 -0.23 2.37
N LEU A 100 -11.26 -0.51 1.74
CA LEU A 100 -10.71 0.30 0.65
C LEU A 100 -10.65 -0.54 -0.63
N ALA A 101 -11.33 -0.07 -1.65
CA ALA A 101 -11.47 -0.70 -2.95
C ALA A 101 -10.73 0.10 -4.01
N LEU A 102 -9.81 -0.54 -4.73
CA LEU A 102 -9.05 0.03 -5.84
C LEU A 102 -9.51 -0.68 -7.12
N GLY A 103 -10.10 0.07 -8.04
CA GLY A 103 -10.70 -0.43 -9.27
C GLY A 103 -9.70 -1.12 -10.22
N ALA A 104 -10.22 -1.80 -11.23
CA ALA A 104 -9.44 -2.41 -12.30
C ALA A 104 -8.57 -1.36 -13.01
N GLY A 105 -7.30 -1.64 -13.24
CA GLY A 105 -6.35 -0.72 -13.86
C GLY A 105 -5.99 0.53 -13.05
N ALA A 106 -6.53 0.67 -11.82
CA ALA A 106 -6.30 1.84 -10.98
C ALA A 106 -4.98 1.75 -10.20
N ARG A 107 -4.47 2.91 -9.78
CA ARG A 107 -3.20 3.03 -9.06
C ARG A 107 -3.29 4.03 -7.93
N ILE A 108 -2.64 3.72 -6.80
CA ILE A 108 -2.29 4.68 -5.77
C ILE A 108 -0.83 5.05 -5.99
N LEU A 109 -0.55 6.34 -6.23
CA LEU A 109 0.78 6.84 -6.57
C LEU A 109 1.73 6.74 -5.37
N GLU A 110 3.05 6.70 -5.62
CA GLU A 110 4.04 6.60 -4.57
C GLU A 110 3.97 7.80 -3.62
N HIS A 111 3.75 7.50 -2.35
CA HIS A 111 3.69 8.46 -1.25
C HIS A 111 4.22 7.86 0.05
N ARG A 112 4.19 8.63 1.11
CA ARG A 112 4.47 8.22 2.49
C ARG A 112 3.34 8.70 3.38
N ASP A 113 3.03 7.94 4.42
CA ASP A 113 2.15 8.35 5.53
C ASP A 113 3.04 8.59 6.76
N PRO A 114 3.58 9.82 6.98
CA PRO A 114 4.62 10.08 7.99
C PRO A 114 4.18 9.76 9.42
N ASP A 115 2.88 9.93 9.71
CA ASP A 115 2.31 9.67 11.02
C ASP A 115 2.17 8.18 11.36
N LEU A 116 2.27 7.31 10.33
CA LEU A 116 2.24 5.86 10.48
C LEU A 116 3.68 5.31 10.59
N GLY A 117 3.98 4.66 11.71
CA GLY A 117 5.31 4.15 11.98
C GLY A 117 6.17 5.04 12.88
N ALA A 118 5.77 6.27 13.17
CA ALA A 118 6.39 7.07 14.22
C ALA A 118 6.35 6.35 15.58
N PRO A 119 7.33 6.55 16.49
CA PRO A 119 7.38 5.84 17.78
C PRO A 119 6.10 5.96 18.60
N ASP A 120 5.38 7.07 18.45
CA ASP A 120 4.13 7.38 19.12
C ASP A 120 2.93 7.48 18.17
N GLY A 121 3.11 7.10 16.91
CA GLY A 121 2.08 7.08 15.87
C GLY A 121 1.27 5.78 15.85
N ASP A 122 0.16 5.83 15.11
CA ASP A 122 -0.64 4.64 14.83
C ASP A 122 0.12 3.70 13.87
N VAL A 123 -0.30 2.44 13.85
CA VAL A 123 0.24 1.41 12.94
C VAL A 123 -0.89 0.91 12.06
N ARG A 124 -0.62 0.81 10.75
CA ARG A 124 -1.62 0.36 9.77
C ARG A 124 -1.49 -1.14 9.50
N LEU A 125 -2.60 -1.82 9.69
CA LEU A 125 -2.78 -3.22 9.34
C LEU A 125 -3.60 -3.34 8.07
N HIS A 126 -3.25 -4.33 7.23
CA HIS A 126 -3.95 -4.68 6.01
C HIS A 126 -4.42 -6.12 6.05
N VAL A 127 -5.70 -6.34 5.75
CA VAL A 127 -6.25 -7.66 5.49
C VAL A 127 -6.80 -7.66 4.06
N PRO A 128 -6.12 -8.31 3.10
CA PRO A 128 -6.66 -8.47 1.75
C PRO A 128 -7.96 -9.30 1.81
N LEU A 129 -9.03 -8.77 1.24
CA LEU A 129 -10.35 -9.42 1.15
C LEU A 129 -10.59 -9.95 -0.26
N ARG A 130 -10.14 -9.18 -1.26
CA ARG A 130 -10.08 -9.56 -2.68
C ARG A 130 -8.79 -9.04 -3.27
N THR A 131 -8.03 -9.90 -3.90
CA THR A 131 -6.80 -9.52 -4.60
C THR A 131 -6.61 -10.34 -5.88
N HIS A 132 -5.54 -10.07 -6.62
CA HIS A 132 -5.22 -10.76 -7.86
C HIS A 132 -3.69 -10.79 -8.03
N PRO A 133 -3.10 -11.80 -8.71
CA PRO A 133 -1.65 -11.87 -8.93
C PRO A 133 -1.03 -10.66 -9.64
N GLN A 134 -1.84 -9.87 -10.36
CA GLN A 134 -1.44 -8.62 -11.01
C GLN A 134 -1.66 -7.37 -10.13
N VAL A 135 -2.04 -7.53 -8.87
CA VAL A 135 -2.05 -6.46 -7.88
C VAL A 135 -0.72 -6.48 -7.14
N GLU A 136 -0.04 -5.35 -7.09
CA GLU A 136 1.18 -5.20 -6.31
C GLU A 136 1.04 -4.08 -5.27
N PHE A 137 1.21 -4.42 -4.00
CA PHE A 137 1.49 -3.43 -2.96
C PHE A 137 3.01 -3.29 -2.86
N VAL A 138 3.52 -2.16 -3.33
CA VAL A 138 4.97 -1.92 -3.41
C VAL A 138 5.39 -1.07 -2.23
N LEU A 139 6.33 -1.56 -1.44
CA LEU A 139 6.95 -0.90 -0.29
C LEU A 139 8.45 -0.85 -0.49
N ASP A 140 9.06 0.34 -0.48
CA ASP A 140 10.49 0.54 -0.79
C ASP A 140 10.93 -0.11 -2.13
N GLY A 141 10.06 -0.06 -3.15
CA GLY A 141 10.36 -0.62 -4.49
C GLY A 141 10.11 -2.12 -4.64
N GLU A 142 9.79 -2.84 -3.56
CA GLU A 142 9.51 -4.28 -3.56
C GLU A 142 8.03 -4.58 -3.34
N ALA A 143 7.50 -5.57 -4.03
CA ALA A 143 6.13 -6.03 -3.88
C ALA A 143 5.99 -6.97 -2.67
N VAL A 144 5.17 -6.58 -1.70
CA VAL A 144 4.84 -7.40 -0.52
C VAL A 144 3.82 -8.47 -0.92
N PRO A 145 4.09 -9.78 -0.66
CA PRO A 145 3.29 -10.88 -1.19
C PRO A 145 2.06 -11.19 -0.33
N MET A 146 1.12 -10.25 -0.22
CA MET A 146 -0.09 -10.38 0.59
C MET A 146 -1.14 -11.25 -0.09
N ALA A 147 -1.58 -12.33 0.58
CA ALA A 147 -2.69 -13.17 0.13
C ALA A 147 -3.99 -12.85 0.88
N GLU A 148 -5.13 -13.23 0.27
CA GLU A 148 -6.46 -13.04 0.88
C GLU A 148 -6.57 -13.73 2.23
N GLY A 149 -7.20 -13.05 3.20
CA GLY A 149 -7.39 -13.54 4.56
C GLY A 149 -6.17 -13.45 5.48
N GLU A 150 -5.00 -13.02 4.98
CA GLU A 150 -3.84 -12.76 5.81
C GLU A 150 -3.94 -11.39 6.49
N CYS A 151 -3.27 -11.23 7.63
CA CYS A 151 -3.13 -9.94 8.32
C CYS A 151 -1.69 -9.46 8.21
N TRP A 152 -1.49 -8.25 7.73
CA TRP A 152 -0.16 -7.68 7.50
C TRP A 152 -0.02 -6.34 8.20
N MET A 153 1.11 -6.15 8.89
CA MET A 153 1.60 -4.86 9.33
C MET A 153 2.58 -4.32 8.29
N LEU A 154 2.42 -3.05 7.91
CA LEU A 154 3.30 -2.35 6.97
C LEU A 154 3.77 -1.03 7.59
N ASP A 155 5.07 -0.74 7.52
CA ASP A 155 5.63 0.58 7.86
C ASP A 155 5.42 1.56 6.70
N LEU A 156 4.29 2.23 6.71
CA LEU A 156 3.91 3.17 5.65
C LEU A 156 4.54 4.57 5.79
N SER A 157 5.37 4.80 6.80
CA SER A 157 6.28 5.95 6.81
C SER A 157 7.33 5.86 5.68
N ARG A 158 7.49 4.66 5.09
CA ARG A 158 8.34 4.39 3.92
C ARG A 158 7.59 4.65 2.61
N PRO A 159 8.31 4.90 1.50
CA PRO A 159 7.69 5.05 0.20
C PRO A 159 6.87 3.81 -0.17
N HIS A 160 5.59 4.02 -0.47
CA HIS A 160 4.72 2.93 -0.89
C HIS A 160 3.73 3.37 -1.97
N ARG A 161 3.27 2.40 -2.76
CA ARG A 161 2.27 2.57 -3.79
C ARG A 161 1.47 1.29 -3.99
N VAL A 162 0.35 1.35 -4.70
CA VAL A 162 -0.43 0.17 -5.08
C VAL A 162 -0.73 0.24 -6.57
N ASP A 163 -0.36 -0.81 -7.29
CA ASP A 163 -0.69 -1.00 -8.70
C ASP A 163 -1.72 -2.14 -8.82
N ASN A 164 -2.88 -1.86 -9.40
CA ASN A 164 -3.86 -2.88 -9.77
C ASN A 164 -3.88 -3.03 -11.29
N ASP A 165 -2.97 -3.81 -11.83
CA ASP A 165 -2.87 -4.09 -13.27
C ASP A 165 -3.87 -5.18 -13.74
N SER A 166 -4.81 -5.62 -12.86
CA SER A 166 -5.82 -6.61 -13.18
C SER A 166 -7.11 -6.00 -13.74
N ASP A 167 -7.99 -6.84 -14.24
CA ASP A 167 -9.34 -6.53 -14.72
C ASP A 167 -10.40 -6.55 -13.60
N ARG A 168 -9.99 -6.67 -12.34
CA ARG A 168 -10.86 -6.80 -11.19
C ARG A 168 -10.53 -5.76 -10.11
N GLU A 169 -11.54 -5.46 -9.28
CA GLU A 169 -11.36 -4.63 -8.11
C GLU A 169 -10.58 -5.37 -7.03
N ARG A 170 -9.61 -4.68 -6.43
CA ARG A 170 -8.89 -5.12 -5.23
C ARG A 170 -9.52 -4.49 -4.00
N VAL A 171 -9.86 -5.27 -2.95
CA VAL A 171 -10.42 -4.76 -1.70
C VAL A 171 -9.59 -5.21 -0.51
N HIS A 172 -9.19 -4.27 0.34
CA HIS A 172 -8.56 -4.54 1.64
C HIS A 172 -9.41 -3.97 2.79
N LEU A 173 -9.48 -4.70 3.90
CA LEU A 173 -9.77 -4.11 5.19
C LEU A 173 -8.47 -3.46 5.69
N VAL A 174 -8.52 -2.17 5.96
CA VAL A 174 -7.41 -1.36 6.45
C VAL A 174 -7.76 -0.87 7.84
N VAL A 175 -6.93 -1.20 8.83
CA VAL A 175 -7.16 -0.89 10.23
C VAL A 175 -5.97 -0.14 10.79
N ASP A 176 -6.18 1.08 11.24
CA ASP A 176 -5.19 1.84 12.00
C ASP A 176 -5.37 1.53 13.49
N VAL A 177 -4.30 1.13 14.16
CA VAL A 177 -4.32 0.71 15.56
C VAL A 177 -3.27 1.49 16.37
N ALA A 178 -3.57 1.77 17.63
CA ALA A 178 -2.55 2.29 18.54
C ALA A 178 -1.54 1.18 18.89
N ARG A 179 -0.30 1.58 19.15
CA ARG A 179 0.74 0.66 19.63
C ARG A 179 0.35 0.07 20.99
N CYS A 180 0.51 -1.23 21.13
CA CYS A 180 0.23 -1.99 22.37
C CYS A 180 1.04 -3.27 22.40
N ASP A 181 1.05 -3.95 23.55
CA ASP A 181 1.80 -5.19 23.74
C ASP A 181 1.34 -6.28 22.76
N TRP A 182 0.01 -6.46 22.59
CA TRP A 182 -0.51 -7.42 21.62
C TRP A 182 0.09 -7.21 20.20
N LEU A 183 0.18 -5.97 19.74
CA LEU A 183 0.74 -5.67 18.42
C LEU A 183 2.22 -6.04 18.35
N SER A 184 2.99 -5.71 19.40
CA SER A 184 4.41 -6.03 19.49
C SER A 184 4.64 -7.55 19.48
N ASP A 185 3.83 -8.29 20.23
CA ASP A 185 3.88 -9.75 20.29
C ASP A 185 3.45 -10.38 18.96
N ALA A 186 2.40 -9.87 18.34
CA ALA A 186 1.93 -10.33 17.03
C ALA A 186 2.97 -10.10 15.92
N ILE A 187 3.66 -8.96 15.94
CA ILE A 187 4.77 -8.69 15.01
C ILE A 187 5.91 -9.68 15.26
N ALA A 188 6.36 -9.83 16.50
CA ALA A 188 7.46 -10.71 16.84
C ALA A 188 7.16 -12.18 16.45
N ALA A 189 5.95 -12.66 16.73
CA ALA A 189 5.50 -13.99 16.35
C ALA A 189 5.39 -14.20 14.84
N GLY A 190 5.06 -13.14 14.09
CA GLY A 190 4.87 -13.22 12.64
C GLY A 190 6.15 -13.12 11.82
N LEU A 191 7.23 -12.55 12.36
CA LEU A 191 8.45 -12.23 11.60
C LEU A 191 9.11 -13.46 10.99
N SER A 192 9.20 -14.58 11.71
CA SER A 192 9.84 -15.81 11.23
C SER A 192 9.14 -16.44 10.04
N ASP A 193 7.83 -16.26 9.95
CA ASP A 193 6.98 -16.85 8.91
C ASP A 193 6.60 -15.83 7.82
N THR A 194 7.10 -14.61 7.91
CA THR A 194 6.83 -13.54 6.93
C THR A 194 7.55 -13.84 5.62
N PRO A 195 6.84 -14.08 4.52
CA PRO A 195 7.48 -14.33 3.24
C PRO A 195 8.21 -13.08 2.74
N ALA A 196 9.36 -13.28 2.09
CA ALA A 196 10.15 -12.20 1.54
C ALA A 196 9.40 -11.46 0.43
N ALA A 197 9.52 -10.14 0.43
CA ALA A 197 9.08 -9.31 -0.70
C ALA A 197 9.90 -9.66 -1.96
N ARG A 198 9.31 -9.39 -3.12
CA ARG A 198 9.93 -9.65 -4.43
C ARG A 198 10.10 -8.34 -5.20
N PRO A 199 11.02 -8.26 -6.17
CA PRO A 199 11.07 -7.10 -7.04
C PRO A 199 9.70 -6.84 -7.67
N SER A 200 9.21 -5.59 -7.61
CA SER A 200 7.96 -5.21 -8.27
C SER A 200 8.03 -5.40 -9.79
N ARG A 201 6.88 -5.48 -10.48
CA ARG A 201 6.84 -5.52 -11.95
C ARG A 201 7.70 -4.39 -12.54
N ALA A 202 7.48 -3.17 -12.10
CA ALA A 202 8.23 -2.02 -12.58
C ALA A 202 9.74 -2.16 -12.31
N ALA A 203 10.15 -2.68 -11.15
CA ALA A 203 11.57 -2.90 -10.86
C ALA A 203 12.22 -3.93 -11.81
N ARG A 204 11.51 -5.03 -12.09
CA ARG A 204 11.98 -6.05 -13.06
C ARG A 204 12.09 -5.48 -14.47
N GLU A 205 11.05 -4.76 -14.92
CA GLU A 205 11.02 -4.14 -16.25
C GLU A 205 12.09 -3.05 -16.40
N LEU A 206 12.33 -2.23 -15.37
CA LEU A 206 13.42 -1.25 -15.32
C LEU A 206 14.79 -1.93 -15.41
N ALA A 207 14.99 -3.03 -14.70
CA ALA A 207 16.25 -3.78 -14.80
C ALA A 207 16.46 -4.34 -16.22
N GLN A 208 15.41 -4.79 -16.88
CA GLN A 208 15.47 -5.23 -18.28
C GLN A 208 15.78 -4.05 -19.21
N LEU A 209 15.09 -2.92 -19.06
CA LEU A 209 15.32 -1.72 -19.87
C LEU A 209 16.76 -1.20 -19.72
N ARG A 210 17.31 -1.18 -18.50
CA ARG A 210 18.71 -0.81 -18.25
C ARG A 210 19.68 -1.71 -19.03
N ARG A 211 19.45 -3.02 -19.04
CA ARG A 211 20.28 -3.94 -19.82
C ARG A 211 20.23 -3.64 -21.32
N LEU A 212 19.05 -3.35 -21.88
CA LEU A 212 18.89 -2.97 -23.28
C LEU A 212 19.63 -1.67 -23.62
N ILE A 213 19.50 -0.65 -22.78
CA ILE A 213 20.19 0.64 -22.97
C ILE A 213 21.71 0.43 -22.91
N HIS A 214 22.24 -0.30 -21.93
CA HIS A 214 23.68 -0.52 -21.77
C HIS A 214 24.28 -1.39 -22.88
N ALA A 215 23.49 -2.23 -23.54
CA ALA A 215 23.94 -3.04 -24.68
C ALA A 215 24.20 -2.17 -25.94
N ASP A 216 23.60 -0.98 -26.02
CA ASP A 216 23.77 -0.03 -27.13
C ASP A 216 24.51 1.24 -26.66
N ARG A 217 25.83 1.36 -27.05
CA ARG A 217 26.65 2.49 -26.67
C ARG A 217 26.13 3.83 -27.21
N ALA A 218 25.61 3.84 -28.45
CA ALA A 218 25.12 5.06 -29.07
C ALA A 218 23.81 5.53 -28.36
N LEU A 219 22.91 4.60 -28.01
CA LEU A 219 21.72 4.87 -27.22
C LEU A 219 22.10 5.38 -25.83
N THR A 220 23.04 4.71 -25.15
CA THR A 220 23.53 5.14 -23.83
C THR A 220 24.06 6.57 -23.87
N ALA A 221 24.94 6.91 -24.85
CA ALA A 221 25.48 8.26 -24.98
C ALA A 221 24.38 9.32 -25.26
N ARG A 222 23.41 8.99 -26.12
CA ARG A 222 22.29 9.88 -26.45
C ARG A 222 21.42 10.15 -25.23
N LEU A 223 21.08 9.11 -24.42
CA LEU A 223 20.27 9.26 -23.22
C LEU A 223 21.02 9.98 -22.10
N ALA A 224 22.31 9.74 -21.94
CA ALA A 224 23.16 10.41 -20.96
C ALA A 224 23.31 11.93 -21.22
N ALA A 225 23.11 12.38 -22.44
CA ALA A 225 23.13 13.80 -22.80
C ALA A 225 21.85 14.55 -22.44
N LEU A 226 20.80 13.85 -21.98
CA LEU A 226 19.53 14.46 -21.58
C LEU A 226 19.62 14.94 -20.13
N GLU A 227 19.67 16.25 -19.94
CA GLU A 227 19.79 16.88 -18.61
C GLU A 227 18.44 16.91 -17.86
N GLN A 228 17.32 16.98 -18.59
CA GLN A 228 15.99 17.12 -18.02
C GLN A 228 15.33 15.74 -17.83
N ALA A 229 14.79 15.52 -16.62
CA ALA A 229 14.13 14.25 -16.28
C ALA A 229 12.95 13.91 -17.20
N ASP A 230 12.15 14.91 -17.57
CA ASP A 230 10.99 14.68 -18.45
C ASP A 230 11.44 14.35 -19.88
N ALA A 231 12.49 15.02 -20.42
CA ALA A 231 13.06 14.67 -21.72
C ALA A 231 13.62 13.24 -21.74
N PHE A 232 14.24 12.80 -20.65
CA PHE A 232 14.69 11.41 -20.48
C PHE A 232 13.50 10.44 -20.47
N ILE A 233 12.45 10.74 -19.72
CA ILE A 233 11.23 9.91 -19.62
C ILE A 233 10.59 9.79 -21.00
N ASP A 234 10.40 10.91 -21.72
CA ASP A 234 9.80 10.94 -23.05
C ASP A 234 10.61 10.14 -24.09
N ALA A 235 11.93 10.14 -23.97
CA ALA A 235 12.81 9.34 -24.84
C ALA A 235 12.79 7.84 -24.52
N VAL A 236 12.62 7.48 -23.25
CA VAL A 236 12.75 6.10 -22.77
C VAL A 236 11.44 5.31 -22.85
N LEU A 237 10.28 5.95 -22.65
CA LEU A 237 8.98 5.26 -22.67
C LEU A 237 8.65 4.58 -24.02
N PRO A 238 8.85 5.22 -25.20
CA PRO A 238 8.65 4.55 -26.49
C PRO A 238 9.59 3.37 -26.69
N LEU A 239 10.84 3.48 -26.21
CA LEU A 239 11.80 2.39 -26.26
C LEU A 239 11.32 1.20 -25.40
N ALA A 240 10.87 1.46 -24.17
CA ALA A 240 10.32 0.44 -23.29
C ALA A 240 9.12 -0.26 -23.95
N ALA A 241 8.18 0.50 -24.47
CA ALA A 241 6.99 -0.03 -25.15
C ALA A 241 7.36 -0.88 -26.38
N GLY A 242 8.34 -0.47 -27.17
CA GLY A 242 8.85 -1.24 -28.32
C GLY A 242 9.45 -2.59 -27.94
N HIS A 243 9.86 -2.78 -26.68
CA HIS A 243 10.34 -4.04 -26.12
C HIS A 243 9.27 -4.78 -25.27
N GLY A 244 8.01 -4.37 -25.34
CA GLY A 244 6.89 -4.99 -24.59
C GLY A 244 6.90 -4.72 -23.09
N LEU A 245 7.66 -3.71 -22.61
CA LEU A 245 7.68 -3.29 -21.21
C LEU A 245 6.55 -2.30 -20.96
N ARG A 246 5.83 -2.46 -19.84
CA ARG A 246 4.64 -1.68 -19.48
C ARG A 246 4.97 -0.54 -18.50
N LEU A 247 6.19 0.00 -18.60
CA LEU A 247 6.62 1.13 -17.78
C LEU A 247 5.84 2.40 -18.16
N ASN A 248 5.56 3.22 -17.17
CA ASN A 248 4.99 4.57 -17.36
C ASN A 248 5.88 5.64 -16.70
N ALA A 249 5.49 6.90 -16.86
CA ALA A 249 6.25 8.03 -16.31
C ALA A 249 6.40 7.97 -14.79
N ASP A 250 5.36 7.50 -14.07
CA ASP A 250 5.41 7.41 -12.61
C ASP A 250 6.35 6.30 -12.13
N ASP A 251 6.45 5.17 -12.86
CA ASP A 251 7.45 4.12 -12.61
C ASP A 251 8.88 4.66 -12.73
N LEU A 252 9.15 5.44 -13.78
CA LEU A 252 10.47 6.05 -13.99
C LEU A 252 10.77 7.12 -12.94
N ARG A 253 9.81 7.99 -12.60
CA ARG A 253 9.98 8.99 -11.54
C ARG A 253 10.21 8.36 -10.17
N ALA A 254 9.48 7.28 -9.84
CA ALA A 254 9.69 6.53 -8.60
C ALA A 254 11.09 5.93 -8.53
N ALA A 255 11.57 5.33 -9.62
CA ALA A 255 12.93 4.80 -9.72
C ALA A 255 14.02 5.87 -9.57
N MET A 256 13.81 7.05 -10.16
CA MET A 256 14.74 8.20 -10.00
C MET A 256 14.75 8.70 -8.55
N ARG A 257 13.59 8.74 -7.86
CA ARG A 257 13.53 9.08 -6.44
C ARG A 257 14.24 8.04 -5.58
N GLN A 258 14.06 6.75 -5.85
CA GLN A 258 14.74 5.68 -5.15
C GLN A 258 16.26 5.77 -5.33
N GLY A 259 16.76 5.92 -6.56
CA GLY A 259 18.18 6.06 -6.83
C GLY A 259 18.80 7.26 -6.10
N ARG A 260 18.11 8.38 -5.96
CA ARG A 260 18.57 9.52 -5.14
C ARG A 260 18.60 9.21 -3.65
N ARG A 261 17.62 8.44 -3.13
CA ARG A 261 17.61 7.98 -1.73
C ARG A 261 18.81 7.08 -1.45
N ASP A 262 19.01 6.05 -2.28
CA ASP A 262 20.11 5.09 -2.15
C ASP A 262 21.47 5.80 -2.18
N TRP A 263 21.64 6.78 -3.11
CA TRP A 263 22.83 7.61 -3.16
C TRP A 263 23.06 8.40 -1.87
N ASN A 264 22.00 9.05 -1.33
CA ASN A 264 22.12 9.85 -0.12
C ASN A 264 22.41 8.99 1.12
N GLU A 265 21.91 7.77 1.18
CA GLU A 265 22.12 6.85 2.31
C GLU A 265 23.57 6.36 2.38
N GLN A 266 24.24 6.17 1.24
CA GLN A 266 25.66 5.77 1.18
C GLN A 266 26.59 6.75 1.89
N TRP A 267 26.18 8.01 2.04
CA TRP A 267 26.98 9.07 2.65
C TRP A 267 26.57 9.41 4.09
N ARG A 268 25.60 8.68 4.66
CA ARG A 268 25.14 8.86 6.04
C ARG A 268 25.61 7.77 7.01
N ALA A 269 26.34 6.80 6.50
CA ALA A 269 26.87 5.64 7.24
C ALA A 269 28.25 5.94 7.85
#